data_1b6c44c789bdc89605af11251c96e92b
#
_entry.id   1b6c44c789bdc89605af11251c96e92b
#
_cell.length_a   1.000
_cell.length_b   1.000
_cell.length_c   1.000
_cell.angle_alpha   90.00
_cell.angle_beta   90.00
_cell.angle_gamma   90.00
#
_symmetry.space_group_name_H-M   'P 1'
#
loop_
_entity.id
_entity.type
_entity.pdbx_description
1 polymer ?
#
loop_
_entity_poly.entity_id
_entity_poly.type
_entity_poly.pdbx_seq_one_letter_code
_entity_poly.pdbx_strand_id
1 'polypeptide(L)'
;MLCSWLGNYERDRGELLDPTTYDLATHDRVLHYLRFDRNLAQNTIAPFVRGLKVFLRRCREERAMSVPVELRKLQGKHADVLKMWLSAEDLAALTTAMLPAHLTRVRDVLLFCCYTGLRYSDVWALQPGNLHEWDGARVLRLVQTKTRTGVSIYLTEAAGAIIDRYAGDGERARLLPVLANQVMNRHLKQVGKYAGLTAPVVVTERIAGEVVKKSVPKYELLTSHTARHTFATQSLLRGMPVEVLQKVMGYAKIQTTLIYAKVVEDLQHQTVRRIWENKAATTENVGTRPGQICAVKPEAA
;
A
#
# COMPACT_ATOMS: atom_id res chain seq x y z
N MET A 1 20.17 -7.25 7.78
CA MET A 1 19.95 -5.77 7.82
C MET A 1 20.32 -5.17 9.17
N LEU A 2 19.73 -5.54 10.33
CA LEU A 2 20.11 -4.99 11.64
C LEU A 2 21.61 -5.21 11.94
N CYS A 3 22.11 -6.44 11.89
CA CYS A 3 23.50 -6.76 12.15
C CYS A 3 24.48 -6.03 11.21
N SER A 4 24.14 -5.87 9.93
CA SER A 4 24.97 -5.12 8.97
C SER A 4 25.12 -3.64 9.36
N TRP A 5 24.07 -3.02 9.92
CA TRP A 5 24.10 -1.61 10.29
C TRP A 5 24.80 -1.37 11.63
N LEU A 6 24.61 -2.28 12.60
CA LEU A 6 25.37 -2.25 13.85
C LEU A 6 26.86 -2.47 13.58
N GLY A 7 27.21 -3.49 12.78
CA GLY A 7 28.60 -3.75 12.42
C GLY A 7 29.27 -2.64 11.60
N ASN A 8 28.49 -1.87 10.80
CA ASN A 8 29.02 -0.68 10.15
C ASN A 8 29.30 0.44 11.17
N TYR A 9 28.39 0.66 12.13
CA TYR A 9 28.61 1.62 13.21
C TYR A 9 29.85 1.27 14.02
N GLU A 10 29.96 0.01 14.46
CA GLU A 10 31.11 -0.47 15.23
C GLU A 10 32.43 -0.27 14.49
N ARG A 11 32.47 -0.59 13.19
CA ARG A 11 33.64 -0.40 12.35
C ARG A 11 34.03 1.06 12.16
N ASP A 12 33.01 1.90 11.87
CA ASP A 12 33.22 3.31 11.53
C ASP A 12 33.55 4.16 12.77
N ARG A 13 33.10 3.73 13.96
CA ARG A 13 33.31 4.44 15.24
C ARG A 13 34.36 3.79 16.14
N GLY A 14 34.78 2.56 15.84
CA GLY A 14 35.69 1.80 16.69
C GLY A 14 35.10 1.42 18.05
N GLU A 15 33.76 1.46 18.18
CA GLU A 15 33.04 1.22 19.44
C GLU A 15 32.17 -0.04 19.29
N LEU A 16 32.44 -1.08 20.09
CA LEU A 16 31.59 -2.28 20.13
C LEU A 16 30.29 -2.01 20.88
N LEU A 17 29.19 -2.48 20.32
CA LEU A 17 27.86 -2.35 20.90
C LEU A 17 27.51 -3.59 21.74
N ASP A 18 27.61 -3.47 23.05
CA ASP A 18 27.24 -4.53 23.98
C ASP A 18 25.82 -4.28 24.53
N PRO A 19 24.92 -5.27 24.44
CA PRO A 19 23.57 -5.16 25.02
C PRO A 19 23.56 -4.83 26.51
N THR A 20 24.59 -5.23 27.27
CA THR A 20 24.67 -5.03 28.72
C THR A 20 25.01 -3.58 29.13
N THR A 21 25.61 -2.85 28.20
CA THR A 21 25.97 -1.41 28.39
C THR A 21 25.16 -0.48 27.50
N TYR A 22 24.24 -1.04 26.67
CA TYR A 22 23.44 -0.26 25.73
C TYR A 22 22.41 0.61 26.46
N ASP A 23 22.70 1.88 26.60
CA ASP A 23 21.87 2.90 27.24
C ASP A 23 21.22 3.86 26.20
N LEU A 24 20.50 4.88 26.69
CA LEU A 24 19.89 5.89 25.81
C LEU A 24 20.94 6.75 25.12
N ALA A 25 22.05 7.07 25.77
CA ALA A 25 23.13 7.85 25.16
C ALA A 25 23.77 7.11 23.99
N THR A 26 24.00 5.81 24.15
CA THR A 26 24.46 4.93 23.06
C THR A 26 23.44 4.87 21.93
N HIS A 27 22.14 4.76 22.27
CA HIS A 27 21.07 4.78 21.26
C HIS A 27 21.07 6.07 20.45
N ASP A 28 21.22 7.22 21.11
CA ASP A 28 21.25 8.52 20.44
C ASP A 28 22.48 8.67 19.55
N ARG A 29 23.66 8.17 19.96
CA ARG A 29 24.87 8.12 19.11
C ARG A 29 24.64 7.28 17.86
N VAL A 30 24.03 6.10 18.01
CA VAL A 30 23.69 5.23 16.87
C VAL A 30 22.68 5.90 15.94
N LEU A 31 21.64 6.54 16.48
CA LEU A 31 20.67 7.29 15.67
C LEU A 31 21.30 8.48 14.97
N HIS A 32 22.19 9.21 15.63
CA HIS A 32 22.94 10.31 15.03
C HIS A 32 23.75 9.83 13.84
N TYR A 33 24.53 8.75 14.01
CA TYR A 33 25.29 8.13 12.94
C TYR A 33 24.41 7.74 11.75
N LEU A 34 23.27 7.05 11.99
CA LEU A 34 22.39 6.63 10.92
C LEU A 34 21.77 7.82 10.17
N ARG A 35 21.46 8.92 10.89
CA ARG A 35 20.85 10.12 10.31
C ARG A 35 21.83 10.99 9.55
N PHE A 36 22.99 11.28 10.15
CA PHE A 36 23.89 12.31 9.67
C PHE A 36 25.09 11.75 8.91
N ASP A 37 25.73 10.69 9.41
CA ASP A 37 26.90 10.12 8.73
C ASP A 37 26.48 9.22 7.56
N ARG A 38 25.39 8.45 7.75
CA ARG A 38 24.85 7.56 6.70
C ARG A 38 23.73 8.19 5.88
N ASN A 39 23.32 9.38 6.25
CA ASN A 39 22.28 10.18 5.55
C ASN A 39 20.98 9.40 5.25
N LEU A 40 20.51 8.59 6.23
CA LEU A 40 19.38 7.72 6.02
C LEU A 40 18.04 8.42 6.31
N ALA A 41 17.06 8.15 5.46
CA ALA A 41 15.71 8.64 5.66
C ALA A 41 15.06 8.05 6.92
N GLN A 42 14.22 8.84 7.59
CA GLN A 42 13.52 8.47 8.82
C GLN A 42 12.78 7.11 8.71
N ASN A 43 12.15 6.84 7.56
CA ASN A 43 11.43 5.59 7.32
C ASN A 43 12.34 4.38 7.10
N THR A 44 13.62 4.60 6.83
CA THR A 44 14.65 3.55 6.78
C THR A 44 15.17 3.24 8.19
N ILE A 45 15.27 4.26 9.06
CA ILE A 45 15.72 4.11 10.44
C ILE A 45 14.66 3.44 11.33
N ALA A 46 13.37 3.73 11.13
CA ALA A 46 12.30 3.21 11.98
C ALA A 46 12.22 1.66 12.06
N PRO A 47 12.35 0.89 10.96
CA PRO A 47 12.46 -0.57 11.02
C PRO A 47 13.72 -1.06 11.75
N PHE A 48 14.85 -0.34 11.64
CA PHE A 48 16.06 -0.63 12.39
C PHE A 48 15.81 -0.55 13.90
N VAL A 49 15.26 0.55 14.38
CA VAL A 49 14.94 0.73 15.81
C VAL A 49 13.98 -0.37 16.30
N ARG A 50 13.00 -0.74 15.48
CA ARG A 50 12.10 -1.86 15.81
C ARG A 50 12.84 -3.18 15.94
N GLY A 51 13.73 -3.49 14.99
CA GLY A 51 14.57 -4.69 15.03
C GLY A 51 15.49 -4.70 16.26
N LEU A 52 16.11 -3.56 16.59
CA LEU A 52 16.94 -3.39 17.76
C LEU A 52 16.17 -3.63 19.06
N LYS A 53 14.95 -3.09 19.17
CA LYS A 53 14.07 -3.38 20.33
C LYS A 53 13.79 -4.86 20.52
N VAL A 54 13.51 -5.58 19.43
CA VAL A 54 13.26 -7.02 19.47
C VAL A 54 14.52 -7.75 19.91
N PHE A 55 15.67 -7.38 19.37
CA PHE A 55 16.98 -7.96 19.75
C PHE A 55 17.28 -7.75 21.24
N LEU A 56 17.23 -6.51 21.72
CA LEU A 56 17.50 -6.19 23.13
C LEU A 56 16.50 -6.87 24.10
N ARG A 57 15.22 -6.99 23.69
CA ARG A 57 14.23 -7.74 24.45
C ARG A 57 14.62 -9.20 24.58
N ARG A 58 15.04 -9.86 23.49
CA ARG A 58 15.50 -11.23 23.52
C ARG A 58 16.74 -11.43 24.37
N CYS A 59 17.69 -10.50 24.33
CA CYS A 59 18.85 -10.54 25.22
C CYS A 59 18.42 -10.55 26.69
N ARG A 60 17.43 -9.74 27.07
CA ARG A 60 16.91 -9.66 28.43
C ARG A 60 16.10 -10.91 28.82
N GLU A 61 15.17 -11.35 27.98
CA GLU A 61 14.21 -12.39 28.31
C GLU A 61 14.75 -13.80 28.10
N GLU A 62 15.46 -14.05 26.99
CA GLU A 62 15.92 -15.39 26.61
C GLU A 62 17.34 -15.70 27.11
N ARG A 63 18.20 -14.68 27.31
CA ARG A 63 19.58 -14.85 27.72
C ARG A 63 19.90 -14.29 29.11
N ALA A 64 18.91 -13.84 29.84
CA ALA A 64 19.02 -13.23 31.17
C ALA A 64 20.08 -12.12 31.28
N MET A 65 20.34 -11.41 30.16
CA MET A 65 21.32 -10.31 30.14
C MET A 65 20.72 -9.07 30.80
N SER A 66 21.55 -8.36 31.60
CA SER A 66 21.17 -7.03 32.12
C SER A 66 21.19 -6.01 30.99
N VAL A 67 20.04 -5.57 30.49
CA VAL A 67 19.92 -4.53 29.46
C VAL A 67 19.40 -3.26 30.13
N PRO A 68 20.26 -2.23 30.32
CA PRO A 68 19.93 -1.05 31.13
C PRO A 68 18.88 -0.15 30.46
N VAL A 69 18.82 -0.10 29.13
CA VAL A 69 17.92 0.80 28.43
C VAL A 69 16.44 0.39 28.57
N GLU A 70 15.58 1.35 28.84
CA GLU A 70 14.14 1.16 28.80
C GLU A 70 13.67 1.07 27.33
N LEU A 71 13.31 -0.14 26.89
CA LEU A 71 12.95 -0.41 25.48
C LEU A 71 11.80 0.46 24.96
N ARG A 72 10.88 0.92 25.84
CA ARG A 72 9.78 1.82 25.44
C ARG A 72 10.28 3.22 25.02
N LYS A 73 11.41 3.69 25.55
CA LYS A 73 12.03 4.98 25.22
C LYS A 73 12.72 4.96 23.87
N LEU A 74 13.12 3.79 23.34
CA LEU A 74 13.69 3.67 22.02
C LEU A 74 12.61 3.93 20.95
N GLN A 75 12.54 5.12 20.40
CA GLN A 75 11.50 5.51 19.44
C GLN A 75 12.02 5.56 18.01
N GLY A 76 11.43 4.74 17.15
CA GLY A 76 11.56 4.83 15.69
C GLY A 76 10.23 5.30 15.09
N LYS A 77 10.00 6.62 15.06
CA LYS A 77 8.78 7.18 14.45
C LYS A 77 8.85 7.06 12.94
N HIS A 78 7.78 6.57 12.32
CA HIS A 78 7.61 6.68 10.87
C HIS A 78 7.14 8.10 10.52
N ALA A 79 7.72 8.66 9.47
CA ALA A 79 7.15 9.84 8.82
C ALA A 79 6.01 9.39 7.89
N ASP A 80 4.95 10.18 7.82
CA ASP A 80 3.87 9.94 6.86
C ASP A 80 4.44 10.04 5.43
N VAL A 81 4.17 9.02 4.63
CA VAL A 81 4.58 8.97 3.21
C VAL A 81 3.36 9.19 2.35
N LEU A 82 3.52 10.04 1.34
CA LEU A 82 2.52 10.22 0.30
C LEU A 82 2.19 8.86 -0.32
N LYS A 83 0.93 8.47 -0.26
CA LYS A 83 0.43 7.26 -0.92
C LYS A 83 -0.09 7.64 -2.29
N MET A 84 0.79 7.53 -3.28
CA MET A 84 0.46 7.80 -4.65
C MET A 84 -0.58 6.80 -5.17
N TRP A 85 -1.59 7.29 -5.88
CA TRP A 85 -2.62 6.52 -6.55
C TRP A 85 -2.88 7.08 -7.95
N LEU A 86 -3.53 6.29 -8.81
CA LEU A 86 -3.84 6.62 -10.19
C LEU A 86 -5.28 7.12 -10.31
N SER A 87 -5.45 8.27 -10.95
CA SER A 87 -6.78 8.80 -11.26
C SER A 87 -7.47 7.98 -12.36
N ALA A 88 -8.73 8.30 -12.67
CA ALA A 88 -9.45 7.66 -13.77
C ALA A 88 -8.77 7.96 -15.13
N GLU A 89 -8.27 9.18 -15.30
CA GLU A 89 -7.54 9.62 -16.48
C GLU A 89 -6.20 8.88 -16.61
N ASP A 90 -5.47 8.68 -15.52
CA ASP A 90 -4.22 7.89 -15.52
C ASP A 90 -4.49 6.43 -15.93
N LEU A 91 -5.58 5.84 -15.41
CA LEU A 91 -5.96 4.47 -15.77
C LEU A 91 -6.34 4.36 -17.26
N ALA A 92 -7.07 5.35 -17.79
CA ALA A 92 -7.40 5.43 -19.21
C ALA A 92 -6.14 5.57 -20.07
N ALA A 93 -5.23 6.46 -19.68
CA ALA A 93 -3.94 6.65 -20.37
C ALA A 93 -3.10 5.36 -20.38
N LEU A 94 -3.03 4.64 -19.24
CA LEU A 94 -2.34 3.34 -19.18
C LEU A 94 -2.99 2.28 -20.08
N THR A 95 -4.33 2.25 -20.14
CA THR A 95 -5.07 1.28 -20.93
C THR A 95 -4.84 1.46 -22.42
N THR A 96 -4.79 2.71 -22.89
CA THR A 96 -4.64 3.07 -24.31
C THR A 96 -3.19 3.24 -24.77
N ALA A 97 -2.22 3.24 -23.84
CA ALA A 97 -0.81 3.47 -24.14
C ALA A 97 -0.26 2.48 -25.17
N MET A 98 0.41 3.00 -26.19
CA MET A 98 1.20 2.23 -27.14
C MET A 98 2.50 1.79 -26.48
N LEU A 99 2.63 0.51 -26.17
CA LEU A 99 3.74 -0.05 -25.43
C LEU A 99 4.54 -1.06 -26.25
N PRO A 100 5.86 -1.13 -26.07
CA PRO A 100 6.64 -2.29 -26.51
C PRO A 100 6.08 -3.60 -25.94
N ALA A 101 6.12 -4.69 -26.71
CA ALA A 101 5.50 -5.96 -26.36
C ALA A 101 5.89 -6.49 -24.96
N HIS A 102 7.15 -6.30 -24.55
CA HIS A 102 7.62 -6.76 -23.23
C HIS A 102 7.03 -5.96 -22.06
N LEU A 103 6.51 -4.73 -22.29
CA LEU A 103 5.88 -3.89 -21.28
C LEU A 103 4.36 -4.11 -21.19
N THR A 104 3.73 -4.65 -22.23
CA THR A 104 2.28 -4.88 -22.26
C THR A 104 1.83 -5.77 -21.11
N ARG A 105 2.53 -6.89 -20.86
CA ARG A 105 2.23 -7.78 -19.72
C ARG A 105 2.39 -7.08 -18.36
N VAL A 106 3.34 -6.16 -18.23
CA VAL A 106 3.58 -5.39 -17.00
C VAL A 106 2.42 -4.43 -16.74
N ARG A 107 1.97 -3.73 -17.79
CA ARG A 107 0.77 -2.88 -17.75
C ARG A 107 -0.46 -3.67 -17.35
N ASP A 108 -0.68 -4.83 -17.98
CA ASP A 108 -1.87 -5.64 -17.76
C ASP A 108 -1.93 -6.16 -16.31
N VAL A 109 -0.80 -6.61 -15.75
CA VAL A 109 -0.70 -6.99 -14.34
C VAL A 109 -0.95 -5.80 -13.42
N LEU A 110 -0.44 -4.60 -13.74
CA LEU A 110 -0.72 -3.39 -12.98
C LEU A 110 -2.21 -3.06 -12.97
N LEU A 111 -2.85 -3.02 -14.16
CA LEU A 111 -4.27 -2.73 -14.31
C LEU A 111 -5.14 -3.78 -13.58
N PHE A 112 -4.78 -5.05 -13.70
CA PHE A 112 -5.46 -6.11 -12.95
C PHE A 112 -5.39 -5.89 -11.44
N CYS A 113 -4.24 -5.51 -10.91
CA CYS A 113 -4.10 -5.12 -9.50
C CYS A 113 -4.92 -3.87 -9.15
N CYS A 114 -5.04 -2.90 -10.08
CA CYS A 114 -5.87 -1.70 -9.90
C CYS A 114 -7.37 -2.03 -9.85
N TYR A 115 -7.81 -3.08 -10.53
CA TYR A 115 -9.23 -3.50 -10.57
C TYR A 115 -9.61 -4.52 -9.49
N THR A 116 -8.64 -5.20 -8.89
CA THR A 116 -8.89 -6.26 -7.89
C THR A 116 -8.43 -5.90 -6.47
N GLY A 117 -7.54 -4.91 -6.34
CA GLY A 117 -6.92 -4.55 -5.07
C GLY A 117 -5.95 -5.59 -4.51
N LEU A 118 -5.62 -6.65 -5.26
CA LEU A 118 -4.69 -7.68 -4.82
C LEU A 118 -3.27 -7.13 -4.62
N ARG A 119 -2.55 -7.69 -3.66
CA ARG A 119 -1.11 -7.43 -3.50
C ARG A 119 -0.34 -8.15 -4.61
N TYR A 120 0.82 -7.62 -4.95
CA TYR A 120 1.73 -8.28 -5.89
C TYR A 120 1.98 -9.76 -5.53
N SER A 121 2.23 -10.07 -4.25
CA SER A 121 2.44 -11.45 -3.79
C SER A 121 1.24 -12.37 -4.04
N ASP A 122 0.04 -11.82 -3.93
CA ASP A 122 -1.19 -12.59 -4.14
C ASP A 122 -1.41 -12.84 -5.63
N VAL A 123 -1.18 -11.82 -6.49
CA VAL A 123 -1.25 -11.99 -7.96
C VAL A 123 -0.16 -12.91 -8.48
N TRP A 124 1.04 -12.87 -7.90
CA TRP A 124 2.12 -13.81 -8.21
C TRP A 124 1.74 -15.26 -7.94
N ALA A 125 0.95 -15.51 -6.89
CA ALA A 125 0.52 -16.84 -6.48
C ALA A 125 -0.79 -17.32 -7.14
N LEU A 126 -1.48 -16.47 -7.93
CA LEU A 126 -2.75 -16.83 -8.57
C LEU A 126 -2.59 -17.97 -9.56
N GLN A 127 -3.46 -18.96 -9.41
CA GLN A 127 -3.58 -20.13 -10.29
C GLN A 127 -4.98 -20.18 -10.91
N PRO A 128 -5.18 -20.91 -12.01
CA PRO A 128 -6.50 -21.10 -12.61
C PRO A 128 -7.56 -21.59 -11.62
N GLY A 129 -7.20 -22.48 -10.67
CA GLY A 129 -8.08 -22.96 -9.63
C GLY A 129 -8.59 -21.91 -8.63
N ASN A 130 -8.07 -20.68 -8.66
CA ASN A 130 -8.62 -19.57 -7.87
C ASN A 130 -9.80 -18.87 -8.55
N LEU A 131 -10.02 -19.13 -9.83
CA LEU A 131 -11.12 -18.56 -10.58
C LEU A 131 -12.37 -19.43 -10.40
N HIS A 132 -13.44 -18.84 -9.93
CA HIS A 132 -14.72 -19.49 -9.70
C HIS A 132 -15.84 -18.69 -10.36
N GLU A 133 -16.98 -19.36 -10.52
CA GLU A 133 -18.22 -18.72 -10.92
C GLU A 133 -19.14 -18.56 -9.71
N TRP A 134 -19.82 -17.44 -9.62
CA TRP A 134 -20.82 -17.14 -8.60
C TRP A 134 -21.90 -16.26 -9.20
N ASP A 135 -23.12 -16.76 -9.22
CA ASP A 135 -24.29 -16.04 -9.77
C ASP A 135 -24.07 -15.51 -11.20
N GLY A 136 -23.51 -16.35 -12.06
CA GLY A 136 -23.19 -16.01 -13.47
C GLY A 136 -22.01 -15.06 -13.63
N ALA A 137 -21.35 -14.67 -12.54
CA ALA A 137 -20.20 -13.78 -12.57
C ALA A 137 -18.90 -14.48 -12.15
N ARG A 138 -17.78 -14.04 -12.69
CA ARG A 138 -16.45 -14.56 -12.29
C ARG A 138 -15.99 -13.90 -10.99
N VAL A 139 -15.52 -14.74 -10.06
CA VAL A 139 -14.94 -14.32 -8.78
C VAL A 139 -13.60 -15.00 -8.54
N LEU A 140 -12.69 -14.30 -7.88
CA LEU A 140 -11.46 -14.89 -7.38
C LEU A 140 -11.61 -15.25 -5.91
N ARG A 141 -11.31 -16.49 -5.54
CA ARG A 141 -11.24 -16.96 -4.15
C ARG A 141 -9.82 -17.38 -3.83
N LEU A 142 -9.21 -16.74 -2.84
CA LEU A 142 -7.84 -17.06 -2.45
C LEU A 142 -7.59 -16.73 -0.98
N VAL A 143 -6.54 -17.34 -0.42
CA VAL A 143 -6.00 -16.96 0.89
C VAL A 143 -4.79 -16.07 0.66
N GLN A 144 -4.85 -14.84 1.15
CA GLN A 144 -3.78 -13.86 0.97
C GLN A 144 -2.47 -14.33 1.62
N THR A 145 -1.36 -14.23 0.90
CA THR A 145 -0.04 -14.70 1.33
C THR A 145 0.43 -14.05 2.64
N LYS A 146 0.25 -12.73 2.76
CA LYS A 146 0.78 -11.94 3.89
C LYS A 146 -0.09 -12.00 5.14
N THR A 147 -1.42 -11.95 5.00
CA THR A 147 -2.36 -11.83 6.12
C THR A 147 -3.02 -13.14 6.48
N ARG A 148 -2.88 -14.17 5.65
CA ARG A 148 -3.55 -15.48 5.77
C ARG A 148 -5.07 -15.36 5.84
N THR A 149 -5.63 -14.30 5.31
CA THR A 149 -7.07 -14.02 5.27
C THR A 149 -7.65 -14.51 3.96
N GLY A 150 -8.74 -15.27 4.02
CA GLY A 150 -9.53 -15.64 2.84
C GLY A 150 -10.26 -14.42 2.30
N VAL A 151 -10.20 -14.20 0.98
CA VAL A 151 -10.90 -13.14 0.29
C VAL A 151 -11.63 -13.68 -0.91
N SER A 152 -12.81 -13.09 -1.21
CA SER A 152 -13.57 -13.31 -2.43
C SER A 152 -13.68 -11.97 -3.16
N ILE A 153 -13.21 -11.91 -4.40
CA ILE A 153 -13.13 -10.68 -5.18
C ILE A 153 -13.93 -10.86 -6.47
N TYR A 154 -14.93 -10.02 -6.66
CA TYR A 154 -15.67 -9.93 -7.91
C TYR A 154 -14.75 -9.43 -9.03
N LEU A 155 -14.75 -10.11 -10.17
CA LEU A 155 -14.02 -9.68 -11.35
C LEU A 155 -14.89 -8.79 -12.23
N THR A 156 -14.49 -7.53 -12.31
CA THR A 156 -15.08 -6.61 -13.30
C THR A 156 -14.76 -7.09 -14.73
N GLU A 157 -15.53 -6.66 -15.70
CA GLU A 157 -15.28 -6.99 -17.13
C GLU A 157 -13.83 -6.68 -17.54
N ALA A 158 -13.31 -5.51 -17.12
CA ALA A 158 -11.94 -5.10 -17.40
C ALA A 158 -10.90 -6.06 -16.81
N ALA A 159 -11.11 -6.53 -15.57
CA ALA A 159 -10.22 -7.52 -14.95
C ALA A 159 -10.35 -8.90 -15.62
N GLY A 160 -11.56 -9.29 -15.99
CA GLY A 160 -11.84 -10.52 -16.73
C GLY A 160 -11.17 -10.54 -18.09
N ALA A 161 -11.29 -9.48 -18.86
CA ALA A 161 -10.66 -9.35 -20.19
C ALA A 161 -9.12 -9.45 -20.13
N ILE A 162 -8.51 -9.00 -19.02
CA ILE A 162 -7.07 -9.20 -18.82
C ILE A 162 -6.75 -10.69 -18.64
N ILE A 163 -7.51 -11.43 -17.84
CA ILE A 163 -7.32 -12.88 -17.67
C ILE A 163 -7.46 -13.60 -19.02
N ASP A 164 -8.53 -13.28 -19.77
CA ASP A 164 -8.87 -13.92 -21.04
C ASP A 164 -7.75 -13.74 -22.09
N ARG A 165 -7.08 -12.58 -22.06
CA ARG A 165 -5.93 -12.32 -22.95
C ARG A 165 -4.79 -13.31 -22.76
N TYR A 166 -4.66 -13.89 -21.57
CA TYR A 166 -3.59 -14.83 -21.23
C TYR A 166 -4.07 -16.29 -21.10
N ALA A 167 -5.35 -16.56 -21.31
CA ALA A 167 -5.93 -17.90 -21.15
C ALA A 167 -5.41 -18.95 -22.14
N GLY A 168 -4.93 -18.52 -23.32
CA GLY A 168 -4.46 -19.40 -24.39
C GLY A 168 -2.95 -19.67 -24.42
N ASP A 169 -2.18 -19.10 -23.54
CA ASP A 169 -0.69 -19.14 -23.57
C ASP A 169 -0.08 -20.43 -22.96
N GLY A 170 -0.61 -21.59 -23.26
CA GLY A 170 -0.07 -22.90 -22.83
C GLY A 170 -0.36 -23.24 -21.37
N GLU A 171 0.22 -24.34 -20.87
CA GLU A 171 0.10 -24.82 -19.49
C GLU A 171 0.85 -23.90 -18.51
N ARG A 172 0.32 -22.70 -18.28
CA ARG A 172 0.88 -21.82 -17.25
C ARG A 172 0.41 -22.28 -15.87
N ALA A 173 1.34 -22.47 -14.96
CA ALA A 173 1.04 -22.70 -13.55
C ALA A 173 0.36 -21.47 -12.89
N ARG A 174 0.45 -20.28 -13.51
CA ARG A 174 -0.08 -19.01 -12.99
C ARG A 174 -1.11 -18.41 -13.94
N LEU A 175 -2.11 -17.76 -13.33
CA LEU A 175 -3.19 -17.10 -14.07
C LEU A 175 -2.72 -15.91 -14.93
N LEU A 176 -1.67 -15.21 -14.49
CA LEU A 176 -1.13 -14.02 -15.17
C LEU A 176 0.40 -14.09 -15.31
N PRO A 177 0.98 -13.44 -16.35
CA PRO A 177 2.43 -13.44 -16.63
C PRO A 177 3.19 -12.46 -15.72
N VAL A 178 3.20 -12.70 -14.42
CA VAL A 178 3.83 -11.80 -13.43
C VAL A 178 5.34 -11.96 -13.45
N LEU A 179 6.08 -10.85 -13.50
CA LEU A 179 7.54 -10.80 -13.41
C LEU A 179 8.00 -10.70 -11.96
N ALA A 180 9.28 -10.99 -11.66
CA ALA A 180 9.86 -10.76 -10.34
C ALA A 180 9.70 -9.31 -9.90
N ASN A 181 9.45 -9.08 -8.59
CA ASN A 181 9.00 -7.78 -8.07
C ASN A 181 9.92 -6.60 -8.42
N GLN A 182 11.25 -6.82 -8.35
CA GLN A 182 12.20 -5.76 -8.71
C GLN A 182 12.13 -5.40 -10.19
N VAL A 183 12.03 -6.42 -11.06
CA VAL A 183 11.90 -6.24 -12.52
C VAL A 183 10.55 -5.57 -12.83
N MET A 184 9.48 -6.04 -12.18
CA MET A 184 8.14 -5.45 -12.31
C MET A 184 8.17 -3.94 -11.98
N ASN A 185 8.67 -3.57 -10.81
CA ASN A 185 8.71 -2.15 -10.38
C ASN A 185 9.60 -1.28 -11.29
N ARG A 186 10.70 -1.81 -11.84
CA ARG A 186 11.53 -1.10 -12.81
C ARG A 186 10.76 -0.84 -14.12
N HIS A 187 10.06 -1.85 -14.63
CA HIS A 187 9.28 -1.73 -15.87
C HIS A 187 8.02 -0.89 -15.68
N LEU A 188 7.41 -0.87 -14.49
CA LEU A 188 6.25 0.00 -14.21
C LEU A 188 6.57 1.47 -14.43
N LYS A 189 7.77 1.94 -14.08
CA LYS A 189 8.20 3.31 -14.37
C LYS A 189 8.25 3.59 -15.87
N GLN A 190 8.75 2.61 -16.66
CA GLN A 190 8.76 2.72 -18.12
C GLN A 190 7.32 2.77 -18.68
N VAL A 191 6.45 1.86 -18.21
CA VAL A 191 5.02 1.86 -18.58
C VAL A 191 4.38 3.23 -18.32
N GLY A 192 4.58 3.79 -17.13
CA GLY A 192 4.06 5.10 -16.77
C GLY A 192 4.62 6.24 -17.64
N LYS A 193 5.90 6.16 -18.01
CA LYS A 193 6.52 7.12 -18.93
C LYS A 193 5.89 7.05 -20.33
N TYR A 194 5.70 5.86 -20.87
CA TYR A 194 5.03 5.65 -22.18
C TYR A 194 3.56 6.10 -22.13
N ALA A 195 2.88 5.92 -21.00
CA ALA A 195 1.50 6.37 -20.81
C ALA A 195 1.37 7.88 -20.55
N GLY A 196 2.48 8.64 -20.56
CA GLY A 196 2.45 10.08 -20.37
C GLY A 196 2.18 10.54 -18.92
N LEU A 197 2.44 9.69 -17.92
CA LEU A 197 2.24 10.06 -16.50
C LEU A 197 3.36 10.98 -15.99
N THR A 198 3.51 12.14 -16.60
CA THR A 198 4.61 13.08 -16.37
C THR A 198 4.29 14.18 -15.35
N ALA A 199 3.04 14.27 -14.87
CA ALA A 199 2.64 15.29 -13.90
C ALA A 199 3.60 15.31 -12.70
N PRO A 200 4.07 16.51 -12.26
CA PRO A 200 4.96 16.63 -11.13
C PRO A 200 4.25 16.31 -9.83
N VAL A 201 4.87 15.47 -9.00
CA VAL A 201 4.39 15.10 -7.66
C VAL A 201 5.43 15.53 -6.64
N VAL A 202 5.02 16.31 -5.64
CA VAL A 202 5.90 16.71 -4.54
C VAL A 202 5.99 15.59 -3.53
N VAL A 203 7.17 15.01 -3.40
CA VAL A 203 7.50 14.00 -2.39
C VAL A 203 8.22 14.68 -1.25
N THR A 204 7.74 14.43 -0.03
CA THR A 204 8.35 14.95 1.19
C THR A 204 9.05 13.82 1.93
N GLU A 205 10.34 13.98 2.14
CA GLU A 205 11.19 13.05 2.90
C GLU A 205 11.81 13.77 4.09
N ARG A 206 12.02 13.06 5.18
CA ARG A 206 12.81 13.59 6.30
C ARG A 206 14.16 12.92 6.29
N ILE A 207 15.20 13.67 5.93
CA ILE A 207 16.59 13.24 5.83
C ILE A 207 17.44 14.11 6.76
N ALA A 208 18.30 13.52 7.56
CA ALA A 208 19.13 14.23 8.54
C ALA A 208 18.35 15.21 9.45
N GLY A 209 17.10 14.86 9.79
CA GLY A 209 16.24 15.71 10.62
C GLY A 209 15.49 16.80 9.84
N GLU A 210 15.91 17.13 8.64
CA GLU A 210 15.30 18.16 7.79
C GLU A 210 14.20 17.60 6.89
N VAL A 211 13.24 18.45 6.55
CA VAL A 211 12.16 18.14 5.63
C VAL A 211 12.59 18.52 4.22
N VAL A 212 12.92 17.53 3.41
CA VAL A 212 13.32 17.72 2.01
C VAL A 212 12.11 17.49 1.11
N LYS A 213 11.77 18.48 0.30
CA LYS A 213 10.73 18.38 -0.73
C LYS A 213 11.38 18.23 -2.09
N LYS A 214 11.00 17.18 -2.82
CA LYS A 214 11.45 16.93 -4.20
C LYS A 214 10.25 16.84 -5.11
N SER A 215 10.31 17.48 -6.27
CA SER A 215 9.34 17.29 -7.34
C SER A 215 9.84 16.20 -8.27
N VAL A 216 9.07 15.14 -8.43
CA VAL A 216 9.40 14.03 -9.32
C VAL A 216 8.21 13.72 -10.23
N PRO A 217 8.44 13.28 -11.47
CA PRO A 217 7.33 12.92 -12.35
C PRO A 217 6.59 11.70 -11.79
N LYS A 218 5.26 11.68 -11.97
CA LYS A 218 4.36 10.67 -11.40
C LYS A 218 4.79 9.23 -11.73
N TYR A 219 5.29 8.97 -12.96
CA TYR A 219 5.74 7.64 -13.36
C TYR A 219 6.90 7.09 -12.51
N GLU A 220 7.76 7.95 -11.94
CA GLU A 220 8.86 7.52 -11.06
C GLU A 220 8.39 6.91 -9.73
N LEU A 221 7.17 7.26 -9.32
CA LEU A 221 6.55 6.76 -8.09
C LEU A 221 5.74 5.48 -8.30
N LEU A 222 5.59 5.01 -9.56
CA LEU A 222 4.85 3.79 -9.85
C LEU A 222 5.55 2.56 -9.27
N THR A 223 4.79 1.83 -8.47
CA THR A 223 5.18 0.55 -7.90
C THR A 223 4.00 -0.42 -7.93
N SER A 224 4.22 -1.69 -7.66
CA SER A 224 3.15 -2.67 -7.49
C SER A 224 2.17 -2.29 -6.34
N HIS A 225 2.63 -1.54 -5.34
CA HIS A 225 1.78 -1.02 -4.27
C HIS A 225 0.85 0.12 -4.71
N THR A 226 1.26 0.89 -5.72
CA THR A 226 0.42 1.95 -6.30
C THR A 226 -0.92 1.42 -6.78
N ALA A 227 -0.93 0.24 -7.42
CA ALA A 227 -2.17 -0.39 -7.88
C ALA A 227 -3.16 -0.62 -6.74
N ARG A 228 -2.68 -1.11 -5.62
CA ARG A 228 -3.53 -1.38 -4.45
C ARG A 228 -4.04 -0.09 -3.79
N HIS A 229 -3.21 0.96 -3.76
CA HIS A 229 -3.65 2.29 -3.33
C HIS A 229 -4.71 2.85 -4.29
N THR A 230 -4.52 2.65 -5.60
CA THR A 230 -5.47 3.04 -6.64
C THR A 230 -6.81 2.37 -6.44
N PHE A 231 -6.84 1.02 -6.28
CA PHE A 231 -8.09 0.30 -6.02
C PHE A 231 -8.81 0.86 -4.80
N ALA A 232 -8.09 1.01 -3.68
CA ALA A 232 -8.70 1.49 -2.44
C ALA A 232 -9.30 2.89 -2.60
N THR A 233 -8.52 3.82 -3.15
CA THR A 233 -8.96 5.21 -3.34
C THR A 233 -10.10 5.29 -4.35
N GLN A 234 -9.98 4.65 -5.51
CA GLN A 234 -11.02 4.65 -6.54
C GLN A 234 -12.32 3.99 -6.07
N SER A 235 -12.24 2.95 -5.24
CA SER A 235 -13.44 2.31 -4.66
C SER A 235 -14.17 3.25 -3.71
N LEU A 236 -13.45 3.94 -2.82
CA LEU A 236 -14.05 4.94 -1.94
C LEU A 236 -14.64 6.12 -2.73
N LEU A 237 -13.93 6.60 -3.76
CA LEU A 237 -14.39 7.65 -4.65
C LEU A 237 -15.72 7.30 -5.35
N ARG A 238 -15.92 6.01 -5.63
CA ARG A 238 -17.15 5.48 -6.24
C ARG A 238 -18.22 5.10 -5.24
N GLY A 239 -18.02 5.39 -3.95
CA GLY A 239 -19.01 5.19 -2.89
C GLY A 239 -18.98 3.81 -2.23
N MET A 240 -17.91 3.01 -2.42
CA MET A 240 -17.79 1.74 -1.70
C MET A 240 -17.66 2.01 -0.18
N PRO A 241 -18.50 1.40 0.67
CA PRO A 241 -18.34 1.51 2.12
C PRO A 241 -16.97 1.02 2.61
N VAL A 242 -16.42 1.70 3.61
CA VAL A 242 -15.07 1.40 4.14
C VAL A 242 -14.97 -0.03 4.67
N GLU A 243 -16.03 -0.54 5.26
CA GLU A 243 -16.14 -1.90 5.81
C GLU A 243 -16.11 -2.96 4.70
N VAL A 244 -16.74 -2.68 3.56
CA VAL A 244 -16.72 -3.55 2.37
C VAL A 244 -15.32 -3.54 1.78
N LEU A 245 -14.72 -2.35 1.62
CA LEU A 245 -13.35 -2.21 1.12
C LEU A 245 -12.36 -2.95 2.03
N GLN A 246 -12.51 -2.85 3.35
CA GLN A 246 -11.69 -3.57 4.32
C GLN A 246 -11.71 -5.08 4.07
N LYS A 247 -12.91 -5.66 3.89
CA LYS A 247 -13.10 -7.10 3.63
C LYS A 247 -12.47 -7.52 2.30
N VAL A 248 -12.75 -6.78 1.23
CA VAL A 248 -12.20 -7.05 -0.12
C VAL A 248 -10.67 -6.99 -0.10
N MET A 249 -10.10 -6.02 0.59
CA MET A 249 -8.65 -5.88 0.71
C MET A 249 -8.02 -6.84 1.71
N GLY A 250 -8.79 -7.56 2.52
CA GLY A 250 -8.30 -8.49 3.55
C GLY A 250 -7.47 -7.79 4.63
N TYR A 251 -7.93 -6.62 5.10
CA TYR A 251 -7.32 -5.93 6.23
C TYR A 251 -7.95 -6.35 7.54
N ALA A 252 -7.13 -6.78 8.50
CA ALA A 252 -7.61 -7.18 9.83
C ALA A 252 -8.13 -5.99 10.66
N LYS A 253 -7.60 -4.79 10.41
CA LYS A 253 -7.94 -3.57 11.17
C LYS A 253 -8.46 -2.49 10.23
N ILE A 254 -9.60 -1.88 10.59
CA ILE A 254 -10.21 -0.80 9.82
C ILE A 254 -9.29 0.43 9.70
N GLN A 255 -8.45 0.70 10.73
CA GLN A 255 -7.49 1.79 10.71
C GLN A 255 -6.53 1.73 9.50
N THR A 256 -6.26 0.52 9.01
CA THR A 256 -5.43 0.34 7.79
C THR A 256 -6.18 0.83 6.54
N THR A 257 -7.51 0.80 6.55
CA THR A 257 -8.36 1.28 5.45
C THR A 257 -8.61 2.78 5.57
N LEU A 258 -8.76 3.29 6.80
CA LEU A 258 -9.01 4.72 7.06
C LEU A 258 -7.88 5.65 6.59
N ILE A 259 -6.68 5.13 6.36
CA ILE A 259 -5.61 5.93 5.73
C ILE A 259 -5.99 6.42 4.31
N TYR A 260 -6.89 5.71 3.62
CA TYR A 260 -7.42 6.13 2.33
C TYR A 260 -8.59 7.11 2.49
N ALA A 261 -9.30 7.05 3.61
CA ALA A 261 -10.41 7.96 3.92
C ALA A 261 -9.93 9.42 4.06
N LYS A 262 -8.67 9.64 4.50
CA LYS A 262 -8.07 11.00 4.53
C LYS A 262 -7.94 11.63 3.13
N VAL A 263 -7.77 10.81 2.09
CA VAL A 263 -7.77 11.28 0.69
C VAL A 263 -9.18 11.66 0.25
N VAL A 264 -10.18 11.20 0.98
CA VAL A 264 -11.62 11.43 0.73
C VAL A 264 -12.13 12.71 1.42
N GLU A 265 -11.31 13.42 2.22
CA GLU A 265 -11.73 14.71 2.80
C GLU A 265 -12.10 15.74 1.72
N ASP A 266 -11.34 15.80 0.61
CA ASP A 266 -11.73 16.59 -0.56
C ASP A 266 -13.04 16.10 -1.20
N LEU A 267 -13.39 14.82 -1.02
CA LEU A 267 -14.62 14.22 -1.48
C LEU A 267 -15.79 14.44 -0.53
N GLN A 268 -15.56 14.70 0.76
CA GLN A 268 -16.64 15.00 1.68
C GLN A 268 -17.42 16.20 1.16
N HIS A 269 -16.74 17.27 0.75
CA HIS A 269 -17.38 18.45 0.16
C HIS A 269 -18.10 18.11 -1.14
N GLN A 270 -17.49 17.35 -2.04
CA GLN A 270 -18.14 16.93 -3.29
C GLN A 270 -19.30 15.98 -3.02
N THR A 271 -19.19 15.08 -2.05
CA THR A 271 -20.25 14.14 -1.70
C THR A 271 -21.42 14.83 -1.02
N VAL A 272 -21.14 15.72 -0.05
CA VAL A 272 -22.17 16.56 0.57
C VAL A 272 -22.87 17.41 -0.49
N ARG A 273 -22.12 18.09 -1.36
CA ARG A 273 -22.66 18.86 -2.46
C ARG A 273 -23.51 18.00 -3.39
N ARG A 274 -23.04 16.83 -3.80
CA ARG A 274 -23.81 15.90 -4.66
C ARG A 274 -25.09 15.43 -4.00
N ILE A 275 -25.06 15.09 -2.71
CA ILE A 275 -26.23 14.56 -1.99
C ILE A 275 -27.24 15.68 -1.68
N TRP A 276 -26.78 16.87 -1.32
CA TRP A 276 -27.65 17.92 -0.83
C TRP A 276 -28.00 18.99 -1.88
N GLU A 277 -27.11 19.26 -2.85
CA GLU A 277 -27.31 20.32 -3.85
C GLU A 277 -27.81 19.80 -5.21
N ASN A 278 -27.47 18.55 -5.60
CA ASN A 278 -27.96 17.95 -6.84
C ASN A 278 -29.37 17.38 -6.67
N LYS A 279 -30.38 18.22 -6.74
CA LYS A 279 -31.80 17.82 -6.80
C LYS A 279 -32.24 17.23 -8.15
N ALA A 280 -31.38 17.11 -9.15
CA ALA A 280 -31.81 16.87 -10.55
C ALA A 280 -31.34 15.58 -11.22
N ALA A 281 -30.66 14.66 -10.53
CA ALA A 281 -30.12 13.48 -11.21
C ALA A 281 -30.36 12.13 -10.50
N THR A 282 -31.51 11.98 -9.80
CA THR A 282 -31.87 10.66 -9.28
C THR A 282 -33.40 10.47 -9.21
N THR A 283 -34.01 10.34 -10.35
CA THR A 283 -35.33 9.68 -10.48
C THR A 283 -35.24 8.60 -11.53
N GLU A 284 -34.37 7.59 -11.27
CA GLU A 284 -34.57 6.25 -11.83
C GLU A 284 -33.97 5.24 -10.88
N ASN A 285 -34.84 4.46 -10.24
CA ASN A 285 -34.63 3.19 -9.56
C ASN A 285 -33.73 3.11 -8.30
N VAL A 286 -34.28 3.54 -7.16
CA VAL A 286 -34.32 2.67 -5.97
C VAL A 286 -35.66 2.91 -5.29
N GLY A 287 -36.56 1.93 -5.37
CA GLY A 287 -37.82 1.92 -4.63
C GLY A 287 -37.56 1.84 -3.13
N THR A 288 -37.57 2.96 -2.47
CA THR A 288 -37.68 3.06 -1.01
C THR A 288 -39.02 3.71 -0.69
N ARG A 289 -39.84 2.95 0.02
CA ARG A 289 -41.12 3.42 0.57
C ARG A 289 -40.91 4.66 1.44
N PRO A 290 -41.73 5.71 1.33
CA PRO A 290 -41.64 6.84 2.24
C PRO A 290 -42.20 6.42 3.61
N GLY A 291 -41.44 6.60 4.66
CA GLY A 291 -41.92 6.53 6.03
C GLY A 291 -41.17 5.58 6.95
N GLN A 292 -39.96 5.93 7.32
CA GLN A 292 -39.42 5.60 8.66
C GLN A 292 -38.24 6.54 8.95
N ILE A 293 -38.59 7.67 9.54
CA ILE A 293 -37.62 8.53 10.23
C ILE A 293 -37.39 7.89 11.59
N CYS A 294 -36.24 7.22 11.77
CA CYS A 294 -35.78 6.87 13.10
C CYS A 294 -35.33 8.15 13.83
N ALA A 295 -36.12 8.57 14.78
CA ALA A 295 -35.79 9.63 15.72
C ALA A 295 -34.63 9.14 16.62
N VAL A 296 -33.48 9.76 16.49
CA VAL A 296 -32.37 9.62 17.47
C VAL A 296 -32.78 10.45 18.68
N LYS A 297 -33.00 9.81 19.83
CA LYS A 297 -33.14 10.47 21.13
C LYS A 297 -31.78 11.04 21.54
N PRO A 298 -31.73 12.28 22.05
CA PRO A 298 -30.52 12.79 22.69
C PRO A 298 -30.37 12.13 24.05
N GLU A 299 -29.24 11.50 24.32
CA GLU A 299 -28.82 11.15 25.67
C GLU A 299 -28.34 12.41 26.38
N ALA A 300 -28.90 12.61 27.55
CA ALA A 300 -28.61 13.72 28.45
C ALA A 300 -27.47 13.33 29.40
N ALA A 301 -26.63 14.34 29.71
CA ALA A 301 -25.68 14.54 30.81
C ALA A 301 -24.48 13.58 30.92
#